data_ee6e11571ea9f3e63271448a78a95bad
#
_entry.id   ee6e11571ea9f3e63271448a78a95bad
#
_cell.length_a   1.000
_cell.length_b   1.000
_cell.length_c   1.000
_cell.angle_alpha   90.00
_cell.angle_beta   90.00
_cell.angle_gamma   90.00
#
_symmetry.space_group_name_H-M   'P 1'
#
loop_
_entity.id
_entity.type
_entity.pdbx_description
1 polymer ?
#
loop_
_entity_poly.entity_id
_entity_poly.type
_entity_poly.pdbx_seq_one_letter_code
_entity_poly.pdbx_strand_id
1 'polypeptide(L)'
;MEDRLAFAIPNVPVVSIVDLLLEWAPAAWVAKALMAINDVSIREARHQLAVHCPLTYQPLLPKERLMVIGGAGDRLAPPKHARLLWDHWDRCQIHWFPGNHVVHLDKGKYLKEMLTFMRGIGFR
;
A
#
# COMPACT_ATOMS: atom_id res chain seq x y z
N MET A 1 -0.69 -11.04 -11.44
CA MET A 1 -0.97 -9.59 -11.62
C MET A 1 -1.46 -9.39 -13.05
N GLU A 2 -2.28 -8.36 -13.31
CA GLU A 2 -2.87 -8.11 -14.62
C GLU A 2 -1.83 -7.49 -15.58
N ASP A 3 -1.60 -8.09 -16.72
CA ASP A 3 -0.62 -7.66 -17.74
C ASP A 3 -1.16 -6.60 -18.71
N ARG A 4 -2.49 -6.37 -18.69
CA ARG A 4 -3.18 -5.38 -19.55
C ARG A 4 -3.18 -3.96 -18.96
N LEU A 5 -2.61 -3.77 -17.75
CA LEU A 5 -2.52 -2.46 -17.13
C LEU A 5 -1.44 -1.61 -17.82
N ALA A 6 -1.78 -0.37 -18.13
CA ALA A 6 -0.83 0.59 -18.67
C ALA A 6 0.16 1.11 -17.61
N PHE A 7 -0.32 1.25 -16.36
CA PHE A 7 0.44 1.71 -15.17
C PHE A 7 -0.31 1.35 -13.90
N ALA A 8 0.34 1.50 -12.74
CA ALA A 8 -0.31 1.38 -11.43
C ALA A 8 0.15 2.49 -10.47
N ILE A 9 -0.83 3.15 -9.83
CA ILE A 9 -0.60 4.23 -8.86
C ILE A 9 -1.42 3.97 -7.58
N PRO A 10 -1.00 3.05 -6.70
CA PRO A 10 -1.65 2.88 -5.41
C PRO A 10 -1.48 4.14 -4.55
N ASN A 11 -2.60 4.63 -4.04
CA ASN A 11 -2.64 5.76 -3.13
C ASN A 11 -2.92 5.24 -1.72
N VAL A 12 -2.07 5.57 -0.76
CA VAL A 12 -2.09 5.11 0.63
C VAL A 12 -2.31 3.59 0.75
N PRO A 13 -1.45 2.77 0.11
CA PRO A 13 -1.66 1.34 0.04
C PRO A 13 -1.53 0.66 1.39
N VAL A 14 -2.35 -0.38 1.61
CA VAL A 14 -2.19 -1.36 2.68
C VAL A 14 -1.71 -2.66 2.04
N VAL A 15 -0.54 -3.16 2.46
CA VAL A 15 0.06 -4.37 1.89
C VAL A 15 -0.19 -5.63 2.73
N SER A 16 -0.55 -5.47 4.01
CA SER A 16 -0.88 -6.59 4.89
C SER A 16 -2.08 -6.23 5.76
N ILE A 17 -3.19 -6.90 5.52
CA ILE A 17 -4.41 -6.72 6.32
C ILE A 17 -4.19 -7.21 7.75
N VAL A 18 -3.47 -8.31 7.93
CA VAL A 18 -3.16 -8.85 9.27
C VAL A 18 -2.37 -7.84 10.09
N ASP A 19 -1.31 -7.27 9.52
CA ASP A 19 -0.47 -6.29 10.22
C ASP A 19 -1.26 -5.01 10.52
N LEU A 20 -2.09 -4.56 9.57
CA LEU A 20 -2.96 -3.41 9.78
C LEU A 20 -3.90 -3.62 10.98
N LEU A 21 -4.59 -4.76 11.03
CA LEU A 21 -5.52 -5.09 12.12
C LEU A 21 -4.81 -5.21 13.47
N LEU A 22 -3.59 -5.76 13.50
CA LEU A 22 -2.81 -5.89 14.73
C LEU A 22 -2.24 -4.56 15.23
N GLU A 23 -2.06 -3.57 14.36
CA GLU A 23 -1.56 -2.24 14.70
C GLU A 23 -2.67 -1.24 15.00
N TRP A 24 -3.84 -1.44 14.42
CA TRP A 24 -4.95 -0.56 14.66
C TRP A 24 -5.58 -0.86 16.03
N ALA A 25 -5.30 0.01 17.00
CA ALA A 25 -5.66 -0.19 18.40
C ALA A 25 -7.13 -0.64 18.64
N PRO A 26 -8.16 -0.11 17.96
CA PRO A 26 -9.53 -0.57 18.15
C PRO A 26 -9.78 -2.03 17.75
N ALA A 27 -9.02 -2.56 16.78
CA ALA A 27 -9.21 -3.91 16.26
C ALA A 27 -8.19 -4.93 16.79
N ALA A 28 -7.04 -4.48 17.29
CA ALA A 28 -5.92 -5.35 17.64
C ALA A 28 -6.27 -6.40 18.71
N TRP A 29 -7.02 -6.03 19.73
CA TRP A 29 -7.42 -6.94 20.79
C TRP A 29 -8.45 -7.97 20.30
N VAL A 30 -9.39 -7.56 19.43
CA VAL A 30 -10.38 -8.47 18.81
C VAL A 30 -9.67 -9.47 17.91
N ALA A 31 -8.76 -8.99 17.05
CA ALA A 31 -7.99 -9.84 16.16
C ALA A 31 -7.18 -10.87 16.95
N LYS A 32 -6.47 -10.45 17.99
CA LYS A 32 -5.70 -11.35 18.87
C LYS A 32 -6.59 -12.36 19.60
N ALA A 33 -7.74 -11.94 20.11
CA ALA A 33 -8.69 -12.84 20.78
C ALA A 33 -9.24 -13.90 19.80
N LEU A 34 -9.66 -13.49 18.60
CA LEU A 34 -10.14 -14.42 17.57
C LEU A 34 -9.06 -15.41 17.14
N MET A 35 -7.83 -14.96 16.99
CA MET A 35 -6.70 -15.83 16.66
C MET A 35 -6.42 -16.84 17.77
N ALA A 36 -6.46 -16.41 19.04
CA ALA A 36 -6.26 -17.28 20.19
C ALA A 36 -7.37 -18.33 20.34
N ILE A 37 -8.65 -17.92 20.15
CA ILE A 37 -9.80 -18.85 20.23
C ILE A 37 -9.74 -19.92 19.14
N ASN A 38 -9.23 -19.58 17.96
CA ASN A 38 -9.14 -20.50 16.81
C ASN A 38 -7.77 -21.17 16.69
N ASP A 39 -6.88 -20.99 17.66
CA ASP A 39 -5.50 -21.52 17.66
C ASP A 39 -4.72 -21.16 16.37
N VAL A 40 -4.91 -19.94 15.89
CA VAL A 40 -4.26 -19.43 14.68
C VAL A 40 -3.11 -18.50 15.06
N SER A 41 -1.90 -18.84 14.66
CA SER A 41 -0.73 -17.97 14.81
C SER A 41 -0.77 -16.78 13.81
N ILE A 42 -0.05 -15.70 14.14
CA ILE A 42 0.10 -14.55 13.23
C ILE A 42 0.69 -14.99 11.87
N ARG A 43 1.61 -15.95 11.90
CA ARG A 43 2.23 -16.49 10.68
C ARG A 43 1.20 -17.19 9.79
N GLU A 44 0.34 -18.00 10.39
CA GLU A 44 -0.73 -18.69 9.67
C GLU A 44 -1.76 -17.71 9.12
N ALA A 45 -2.18 -16.73 9.91
CA ALA A 45 -3.09 -15.68 9.44
C ALA A 45 -2.50 -14.93 8.22
N ARG A 46 -1.20 -14.58 8.25
CA ARG A 46 -0.51 -13.97 7.10
C ARG A 46 -0.46 -14.93 5.91
N HIS A 47 -0.23 -16.21 6.14
CA HIS A 47 -0.18 -17.21 5.07
C HIS A 47 -1.55 -17.39 4.40
N GLN A 48 -2.62 -17.52 5.19
CA GLN A 48 -3.99 -17.65 4.68
C GLN A 48 -4.44 -16.41 3.87
N LEU A 49 -4.00 -15.21 4.28
CA LEU A 49 -4.32 -13.96 3.61
C LEU A 49 -3.27 -13.50 2.58
N ALA A 50 -2.26 -14.34 2.31
CA ALA A 50 -1.18 -14.00 1.38
C ALA A 50 -1.66 -13.66 -0.03
N VAL A 51 -2.75 -14.27 -0.49
CA VAL A 51 -3.38 -13.99 -1.79
C VAL A 51 -3.83 -12.53 -1.93
N HIS A 52 -4.14 -11.87 -0.81
CA HIS A 52 -4.54 -10.46 -0.77
C HIS A 52 -3.37 -9.50 -0.50
N CYS A 53 -2.16 -10.05 -0.29
CA CYS A 53 -0.96 -9.27 -0.03
C CYS A 53 -0.22 -8.99 -1.33
N PRO A 54 -0.12 -7.73 -1.79
CA PRO A 54 0.58 -7.41 -3.04
C PRO A 54 2.08 -7.76 -3.00
N LEU A 55 2.68 -7.92 -1.82
CA LEU A 55 4.08 -8.35 -1.67
C LEU A 55 4.30 -9.83 -2.01
N THR A 56 3.24 -10.61 -2.14
CA THR A 56 3.31 -12.03 -2.55
C THR A 56 3.62 -12.19 -4.03
N TYR A 57 3.32 -11.18 -4.84
CA TYR A 57 3.41 -11.23 -6.29
C TYR A 57 4.41 -10.21 -6.82
N GLN A 58 5.25 -10.63 -7.76
CA GLN A 58 6.06 -9.66 -8.50
C GLN A 58 5.18 -8.83 -9.45
N PRO A 59 5.46 -7.53 -9.60
CA PRO A 59 4.78 -6.71 -10.58
C PRO A 59 5.12 -7.18 -11.99
N LEU A 60 4.12 -7.25 -12.88
CA LEU A 60 4.35 -7.52 -14.31
C LEU A 60 4.68 -6.23 -15.08
N LEU A 61 4.37 -5.08 -14.50
CA LEU A 61 4.74 -3.78 -15.06
C LEU A 61 6.20 -3.46 -14.73
N PRO A 62 6.93 -2.85 -15.67
CA PRO A 62 8.26 -2.30 -15.38
C PRO A 62 8.13 -1.14 -14.37
N LYS A 63 9.16 -0.92 -13.58
CA LYS A 63 9.14 0.08 -12.48
C LYS A 63 8.86 1.51 -12.95
N GLU A 64 9.19 1.83 -14.19
CA GLU A 64 8.92 3.13 -14.81
C GLU A 64 7.41 3.39 -14.99
N ARG A 65 6.58 2.35 -14.90
CA ARG A 65 5.12 2.42 -14.97
C ARG A 65 4.45 2.24 -13.61
N LEU A 66 5.23 2.28 -12.54
CA LEU A 66 4.76 2.12 -11.17
C LEU A 66 5.04 3.41 -10.38
N MET A 67 4.05 3.87 -9.63
CA MET A 67 4.20 5.01 -8.71
C MET A 67 3.44 4.72 -7.43
N VAL A 68 4.06 4.97 -6.28
CA VAL A 68 3.39 4.86 -4.97
C VAL A 68 3.12 6.25 -4.42
N ILE A 69 1.93 6.46 -3.87
CA ILE A 69 1.58 7.70 -3.16
C ILE A 69 1.35 7.35 -1.69
N GLY A 70 2.11 7.94 -0.78
CA GLY A 70 2.05 7.69 0.65
C GLY A 70 1.68 8.92 1.46
N GLY A 71 0.84 8.75 2.49
CA GLY A 71 0.53 9.78 3.48
C GLY A 71 1.52 9.74 4.64
N ALA A 72 2.27 10.83 4.86
CA ALA A 72 3.31 10.86 5.91
C ALA A 72 2.75 10.76 7.33
N GLY A 73 1.53 11.25 7.57
CA GLY A 73 0.83 11.21 8.86
C GLY A 73 -0.36 10.25 8.88
N ASP A 74 -0.42 9.30 7.95
CA ASP A 74 -1.52 8.37 7.86
C ASP A 74 -1.45 7.33 8.99
N ARG A 75 -2.53 7.25 9.78
CA ARG A 75 -2.68 6.29 10.88
C ARG A 75 -3.59 5.12 10.53
N LEU A 76 -4.38 5.22 9.44
CA LEU A 76 -5.21 4.12 8.95
C LEU A 76 -4.42 3.22 8.01
N ALA A 77 -3.65 3.80 7.10
CA ALA A 77 -2.69 3.09 6.26
C ALA A 77 -1.27 3.60 6.58
N PRO A 78 -0.63 3.10 7.64
CA PRO A 78 0.65 3.61 8.10
C PRO A 78 1.71 3.70 7.00
N PRO A 79 2.57 4.74 7.00
CA PRO A 79 3.57 4.97 5.96
C PRO A 79 4.46 3.77 5.64
N LYS A 80 4.63 2.86 6.61
CA LYS A 80 5.40 1.63 6.41
C LYS A 80 4.86 0.73 5.30
N HIS A 81 3.52 0.67 5.13
CA HIS A 81 2.91 -0.14 4.07
C HIS A 81 3.28 0.39 2.68
N ALA A 82 3.26 1.72 2.50
CA ALA A 82 3.70 2.35 1.28
C ALA A 82 5.20 2.12 1.01
N ARG A 83 6.05 2.17 2.06
CA ARG A 83 7.49 1.88 1.94
C ARG A 83 7.75 0.43 1.57
N LEU A 84 7.05 -0.53 2.20
CA LEU A 84 7.19 -1.96 1.87
C LEU A 84 6.81 -2.24 0.41
N LEU A 85 5.73 -1.63 -0.08
CA LEU A 85 5.34 -1.77 -1.47
C LEU A 85 6.35 -1.13 -2.42
N TRP A 86 6.85 0.04 -2.08
CA TRP A 86 7.86 0.75 -2.85
C TRP A 86 9.17 -0.05 -2.96
N ASP A 87 9.66 -0.63 -1.85
CA ASP A 87 10.84 -1.50 -1.86
C ASP A 87 10.59 -2.75 -2.70
N HIS A 88 9.41 -3.37 -2.56
CA HIS A 88 9.02 -4.55 -3.34
C HIS A 88 8.91 -4.27 -4.85
N TRP A 89 8.57 -3.03 -5.22
CA TRP A 89 8.47 -2.57 -6.60
C TRP A 89 9.76 -1.93 -7.13
N ASP A 90 10.91 -2.44 -6.65
CA ASP A 90 12.25 -2.03 -7.06
C ASP A 90 12.46 -0.51 -6.97
N ARG A 91 11.92 0.10 -5.92
CA ARG A 91 12.02 1.54 -5.64
C ARG A 91 11.55 2.39 -6.83
N CYS A 92 10.37 2.10 -7.32
CA CYS A 92 9.68 2.87 -8.33
C CYS A 92 9.47 4.34 -7.91
N GLN A 93 8.80 5.15 -8.70
CA GLN A 93 8.50 6.52 -8.29
C GLN A 93 7.63 6.53 -7.03
N ILE A 94 7.94 7.41 -6.07
CA ILE A 94 7.16 7.60 -4.85
C ILE A 94 6.92 9.08 -4.58
N HIS A 95 5.70 9.41 -4.14
CA HIS A 95 5.36 10.74 -3.65
C HIS A 95 4.80 10.63 -2.22
N TRP A 96 5.32 11.46 -1.32
CA TRP A 96 4.83 11.60 0.04
C TRP A 96 4.08 12.91 0.19
N PHE A 97 2.80 12.85 0.56
CA PHE A 97 2.06 14.05 0.90
C PHE A 97 1.96 14.25 2.43
N PRO A 98 1.99 15.50 2.92
CA PRO A 98 1.69 15.81 4.31
C PRO A 98 0.18 15.66 4.55
N GLY A 99 -0.19 15.11 5.70
CA GLY A 99 -1.58 14.87 6.05
C GLY A 99 -1.84 13.43 6.49
N ASN A 100 -3.11 13.05 6.51
CA ASN A 100 -3.57 11.73 6.92
C ASN A 100 -4.45 11.09 5.84
N HIS A 101 -5.04 9.93 6.13
CA HIS A 101 -5.86 9.18 5.19
C HIS A 101 -7.01 9.98 4.55
N VAL A 102 -7.57 10.93 5.29
CA VAL A 102 -8.75 11.71 4.86
C VAL A 102 -8.34 13.11 4.39
N VAL A 103 -7.38 13.74 5.09
CA VAL A 103 -6.96 15.13 4.83
C VAL A 103 -5.60 15.13 4.16
N HIS A 104 -5.58 15.44 2.88
CA HIS A 104 -4.38 15.64 2.07
C HIS A 104 -4.07 17.14 1.99
N LEU A 105 -3.01 17.56 2.65
CA LEU A 105 -2.69 19.00 2.77
C LEU A 105 -2.06 19.61 1.52
N ASP A 106 -1.57 18.77 0.59
CA ASP A 106 -0.97 19.23 -0.67
C ASP A 106 -1.64 18.62 -1.93
N LYS A 107 -2.97 18.50 -1.92
CA LYS A 107 -3.74 17.90 -3.02
C LYS A 107 -3.30 18.33 -4.42
N GLY A 108 -3.01 19.60 -4.61
CA GLY A 108 -2.56 20.14 -5.88
C GLY A 108 -1.20 19.59 -6.32
N LYS A 109 -0.30 19.34 -5.38
CA LYS A 109 1.06 18.85 -5.67
C LYS A 109 1.05 17.38 -6.05
N TYR A 110 0.41 16.52 -5.27
CA TYR A 110 0.40 15.09 -5.58
C TYR A 110 -0.34 14.79 -6.89
N LEU A 111 -1.44 15.51 -7.19
CA LEU A 111 -2.13 15.38 -8.47
C LEU A 111 -1.24 15.82 -9.64
N LYS A 112 -0.47 16.89 -9.47
CA LYS A 112 0.49 17.35 -10.46
C LYS A 112 1.60 16.32 -10.71
N GLU A 113 2.14 15.72 -9.64
CA GLU A 113 3.14 14.65 -9.73
C GLU A 113 2.57 13.41 -10.46
N MET A 114 1.36 13.00 -10.13
CA MET A 114 0.66 11.91 -10.79
C MET A 114 0.44 12.18 -12.29
N LEU A 115 -0.01 13.39 -12.65
CA LEU A 115 -0.18 13.78 -14.05
C LEU A 115 1.16 13.83 -14.80
N THR A 116 2.22 14.30 -14.14
CA THR A 116 3.58 14.33 -14.70
C THR A 116 4.08 12.91 -14.98
N PHE A 117 3.89 12.00 -14.02
CA PHE A 117 4.19 10.59 -14.18
C PHE A 117 3.43 9.98 -15.38
N MET A 118 2.11 10.17 -15.44
CA MET A 118 1.27 9.62 -16.52
C MET A 118 1.71 10.14 -17.90
N ARG A 119 2.02 11.43 -18.01
CA ARG A 119 2.56 12.02 -19.26
C ARG A 119 3.92 11.45 -19.62
N GLY A 120 4.80 11.25 -18.63
CA GLY A 120 6.13 10.68 -18.82
C GLY A 120 6.12 9.28 -19.43
N ILE A 121 5.10 8.49 -19.14
CA ILE A 121 4.91 7.15 -19.71
C ILE A 121 4.07 7.15 -21.00
N GLY A 122 3.74 8.34 -21.55
CA GLY A 122 2.98 8.49 -22.79
C GLY A 122 1.46 8.29 -22.66
N PHE A 123 0.93 8.27 -21.44
CA PHE A 123 -0.51 8.21 -21.21
C PHE A 123 -1.12 9.62 -21.41
N ARG A 124 -2.16 9.72 -22.29
CA ARG A 124 -2.85 10.97 -22.65
C ARG A 124 -4.33 10.88 -22.32
#